data_39b38a6bf9a7a80c8f917164a776a97a
#
_entry.id   39b38a6bf9a7a80c8f917164a776a97a
#
_cell.length_a   1.000
_cell.length_b   1.000
_cell.length_c   1.000
_cell.angle_alpha   90.00
_cell.angle_beta   90.00
_cell.angle_gamma   90.00
#
_symmetry.space_group_name_H-M   'P 1'
#
loop_
_entity.id
_entity.type
_entity.pdbx_description
1 polymer ?
#
loop_
_entity_poly.entity_id
_entity_poly.type
_entity_poly.pdbx_seq_one_letter_code
_entity_poly.pdbx_strand_id
1 'polypeptide(L)'
;MIIVAPDTADQTPLTLEVVLRYHMAWKHRDLEAILAIYHPQVQYNDFFQNRSMGLTELRAYVSGTLPRHPDEYLEHNDRIRVDGCTAFIQYQTALKGSGERVVFRTSEAITVCDGLILRINEYASLVREGEPQTGRQAPATSKLGLSARQLGFMARDLADYFTRQQPFLDPELDLARIASATGYSRNQLSYLLNQVLGQSFYRYVTQARLNYLLERLAAQGENAPIDALAASAGFNSTSAFYKAFRSHTGCTPKAWLKANCARARR
;
A
#
# COMPACT_ATOMS: atom_id res chain seq x y z
N MET A 1 32.40 -20.78 4.82
CA MET A 1 33.50 -20.27 3.96
C MET A 1 33.09 -18.87 3.56
N ILE A 2 33.79 -17.84 4.01
CA ILE A 2 33.51 -16.45 3.60
C ILE A 2 34.14 -16.28 2.22
N ILE A 3 33.32 -16.05 1.18
CA ILE A 3 33.82 -15.72 -0.16
C ILE A 3 34.04 -14.21 -0.17
N VAL A 4 35.31 -13.79 -0.10
CA VAL A 4 35.70 -12.41 -0.37
C VAL A 4 35.95 -12.34 -1.87
N ALA A 5 35.05 -11.67 -2.61
CA ALA A 5 35.30 -11.34 -3.99
C ALA A 5 36.48 -10.35 -4.07
N PRO A 6 37.39 -10.47 -5.06
CA PRO A 6 38.45 -9.48 -5.23
C PRO A 6 37.80 -8.12 -5.53
N ASP A 7 38.11 -7.15 -4.70
CA ASP A 7 37.69 -5.77 -4.86
C ASP A 7 38.42 -5.18 -6.08
N THR A 8 37.72 -4.89 -7.14
CA THR A 8 38.24 -4.13 -8.28
C THR A 8 37.84 -2.69 -8.09
N ALA A 9 38.71 -1.90 -7.50
CA ALA A 9 38.50 -0.47 -7.18
C ALA A 9 37.94 0.37 -8.34
N ASP A 10 38.12 -0.07 -9.57
CA ASP A 10 37.67 0.61 -10.79
C ASP A 10 36.15 0.45 -11.06
N GLN A 11 35.48 -0.48 -10.39
CA GLN A 11 34.02 -0.71 -10.65
C GLN A 11 33.11 0.20 -9.83
N THR A 12 33.58 0.77 -8.74
CA THR A 12 32.76 1.62 -7.85
C THR A 12 32.11 2.80 -8.56
N PRO A 13 32.80 3.59 -9.42
CA PRO A 13 32.16 4.71 -10.13
C PRO A 13 31.08 4.25 -11.11
N LEU A 14 31.33 3.17 -11.87
CA LEU A 14 30.38 2.59 -12.80
C LEU A 14 29.15 2.05 -12.06
N THR A 15 29.36 1.35 -10.98
CA THR A 15 28.27 0.83 -10.13
C THR A 15 27.40 1.98 -9.59
N LEU A 16 28.02 3.06 -9.12
CA LEU A 16 27.29 4.23 -8.65
C LEU A 16 26.47 4.88 -9.78
N GLU A 17 27.03 5.02 -10.96
CA GLU A 17 26.32 5.57 -12.13
C GLU A 17 25.09 4.73 -12.51
N VAL A 18 25.25 3.42 -12.60
CA VAL A 18 24.14 2.49 -12.92
C VAL A 18 23.03 2.57 -11.90
N VAL A 19 23.36 2.59 -10.60
CA VAL A 19 22.38 2.64 -9.52
C VAL A 19 21.68 4.00 -9.47
N LEU A 20 22.38 5.10 -9.75
CA LEU A 20 21.76 6.42 -9.87
C LEU A 20 20.79 6.47 -11.05
N ARG A 21 21.15 5.93 -12.21
CA ARG A 21 20.24 5.80 -13.37
C ARG A 21 19.00 5.00 -13.03
N TYR A 22 19.17 3.86 -12.36
CA TYR A 22 18.09 3.01 -11.89
C TYR A 22 17.14 3.76 -10.96
N HIS A 23 17.71 4.46 -9.96
CA HIS A 23 16.93 5.26 -9.04
C HIS A 23 16.15 6.38 -9.74
N MET A 24 16.78 7.10 -10.67
CA MET A 24 16.12 8.17 -11.42
C MET A 24 15.01 7.65 -12.33
N ALA A 25 15.21 6.49 -12.96
CA ALA A 25 14.18 5.85 -13.77
C ALA A 25 12.92 5.50 -12.93
N TRP A 26 13.10 5.00 -11.72
CA TRP A 26 12.00 4.80 -10.77
C TRP A 26 11.30 6.10 -10.35
N LYS A 27 12.07 7.15 -10.06
CA LYS A 27 11.51 8.48 -9.73
C LYS A 27 10.70 9.07 -10.89
N HIS A 28 11.17 8.90 -12.11
CA HIS A 28 10.48 9.37 -13.30
C HIS A 28 9.36 8.41 -13.75
N ARG A 29 9.21 7.26 -13.09
CA ARG A 29 8.19 6.25 -13.43
C ARG A 29 8.32 5.69 -14.85
N ASP A 30 9.54 5.65 -15.33
CA ASP A 30 9.87 5.21 -16.70
C ASP A 30 10.15 3.71 -16.73
N LEU A 31 9.13 2.92 -17.10
CA LEU A 31 9.20 1.47 -17.19
C LEU A 31 10.32 1.00 -18.11
N GLU A 32 10.42 1.58 -19.30
CA GLU A 32 11.39 1.13 -20.30
C GLU A 32 12.81 1.48 -19.89
N ALA A 33 13.03 2.65 -19.30
CA ALA A 33 14.33 3.03 -18.73
C ALA A 33 14.74 2.09 -17.58
N ILE A 34 13.80 1.68 -16.71
CA ILE A 34 14.07 0.71 -15.63
C ILE A 34 14.48 -0.64 -16.23
N LEU A 35 13.72 -1.13 -17.20
CA LEU A 35 13.97 -2.45 -17.80
C LEU A 35 15.26 -2.50 -18.60
N ALA A 36 15.66 -1.40 -19.24
CA ALA A 36 16.90 -1.29 -20.01
C ALA A 36 18.18 -1.35 -19.14
N ILE A 37 18.06 -1.17 -17.83
CA ILE A 37 19.20 -1.24 -16.89
C ILE A 37 19.42 -2.68 -16.38
N TYR A 38 18.47 -3.59 -16.56
CA TYR A 38 18.64 -4.97 -16.11
C TYR A 38 19.47 -5.79 -17.09
N HIS A 39 20.38 -6.59 -16.54
CA HIS A 39 21.12 -7.58 -17.30
C HIS A 39 20.16 -8.67 -17.83
N PRO A 40 20.40 -9.27 -19.02
CA PRO A 40 19.57 -10.37 -19.53
C PRO A 40 19.41 -11.55 -18.57
N GLN A 41 20.41 -11.82 -17.75
CA GLN A 41 20.42 -12.87 -16.72
C GLN A 41 20.12 -12.32 -15.31
N VAL A 42 19.43 -11.20 -15.20
CA VAL A 42 19.11 -10.59 -13.89
C VAL A 42 18.39 -11.55 -12.96
N GLN A 43 18.76 -11.50 -11.69
CA GLN A 43 18.10 -12.18 -10.59
C GLN A 43 17.59 -11.14 -9.58
N TYR A 44 16.29 -10.98 -9.50
CA TYR A 44 15.65 -10.15 -8.50
C TYR A 44 15.09 -11.02 -7.38
N ASN A 45 15.66 -10.90 -6.19
CA ASN A 45 15.27 -11.66 -5.01
C ASN A 45 14.48 -10.77 -4.07
N ASP A 46 13.18 -10.98 -4.00
CA ASP A 46 12.29 -10.35 -3.04
C ASP A 46 12.22 -11.23 -1.79
N PHE A 47 12.96 -10.85 -0.74
CA PHE A 47 13.00 -11.61 0.51
C PHE A 47 11.76 -11.41 1.40
N PHE A 48 10.95 -10.41 1.10
CA PHE A 48 9.67 -10.27 1.77
C PHE A 48 8.67 -11.34 1.31
N GLN A 49 8.72 -11.69 -0.01
CA GLN A 49 7.90 -12.78 -0.58
C GLN A 49 8.58 -14.14 -0.55
N ASN A 50 9.88 -14.19 -0.31
CA ASN A 50 10.72 -15.37 -0.58
C ASN A 50 10.62 -15.83 -2.04
N ARG A 51 10.73 -14.90 -2.99
CA ARG A 51 10.60 -15.14 -4.43
C ARG A 51 11.81 -14.62 -5.19
N SER A 52 12.25 -15.37 -6.21
CA SER A 52 13.24 -14.94 -7.19
C SER A 52 12.59 -14.78 -8.56
N MET A 53 12.94 -13.71 -9.29
CA MET A 53 12.37 -13.36 -10.59
C MET A 53 13.49 -13.09 -11.59
N GLY A 54 13.29 -13.56 -12.83
CA GLY A 54 14.12 -13.21 -13.99
C GLY A 54 13.54 -12.04 -14.78
N LEU A 55 14.22 -11.66 -15.88
CA LEU A 55 13.87 -10.48 -16.68
C LEU A 55 12.42 -10.50 -17.19
N THR A 56 11.92 -11.66 -17.64
CA THR A 56 10.55 -11.79 -18.17
C THR A 56 9.49 -11.48 -17.11
N GLU A 57 9.70 -11.95 -15.88
CA GLU A 57 8.78 -11.72 -14.78
C GLU A 57 8.90 -10.29 -14.24
N LEU A 58 10.10 -9.69 -14.32
CA LEU A 58 10.35 -8.33 -13.87
C LEU A 58 9.55 -7.28 -14.63
N ARG A 59 9.30 -7.46 -15.94
CA ARG A 59 8.46 -6.51 -16.69
C ARG A 59 7.07 -6.37 -16.07
N ALA A 60 6.41 -7.48 -15.79
CA ALA A 60 5.09 -7.49 -15.18
C ALA A 60 5.15 -6.95 -13.73
N TYR A 61 6.17 -7.33 -12.98
CA TYR A 61 6.39 -6.87 -11.61
C TYR A 61 6.61 -5.35 -11.55
N VAL A 62 7.54 -4.80 -12.32
CA VAL A 62 7.83 -3.36 -12.36
C VAL A 62 6.61 -2.58 -12.85
N SER A 63 5.97 -3.01 -13.95
CA SER A 63 4.76 -2.37 -14.46
C SER A 63 3.63 -2.31 -13.41
N GLY A 64 3.47 -3.39 -12.63
CA GLY A 64 2.52 -3.47 -11.52
C GLY A 64 2.93 -2.66 -10.27
N THR A 65 4.19 -2.27 -10.14
CA THR A 65 4.74 -1.64 -8.94
C THR A 65 5.17 -0.17 -9.10
N LEU A 66 5.07 0.39 -10.30
CA LEU A 66 5.29 1.81 -10.52
C LEU A 66 4.23 2.67 -9.82
N PRO A 67 4.62 3.75 -9.11
CA PRO A 67 3.68 4.70 -8.55
C PRO A 67 2.74 5.27 -9.61
N ARG A 68 1.44 5.35 -9.35
CA ARG A 68 0.44 5.84 -10.32
C ARG A 68 -0.17 7.18 -9.93
N HIS A 69 -0.06 7.56 -8.66
CA HIS A 69 -0.62 8.80 -8.14
C HIS A 69 0.48 9.80 -7.75
N PRO A 70 0.21 11.13 -7.83
CA PRO A 70 1.16 12.17 -7.43
C PRO A 70 1.60 12.08 -5.97
N ASP A 71 0.70 11.59 -5.09
CA ASP A 71 0.92 11.49 -3.63
C ASP A 71 1.73 10.25 -3.23
N GLU A 72 1.99 9.35 -4.18
CA GLU A 72 2.84 8.18 -3.97
C GLU A 72 4.28 8.59 -4.23
N TYR A 73 5.17 8.27 -3.29
CA TYR A 73 6.58 8.65 -3.42
C TYR A 73 7.51 7.52 -3.05
N LEU A 74 8.71 7.61 -3.62
CA LEU A 74 9.87 6.84 -3.22
C LEU A 74 10.93 7.84 -2.77
N GLU A 75 11.30 7.81 -1.50
CA GLU A 75 12.23 8.75 -0.89
C GLU A 75 13.38 7.99 -0.22
N HIS A 76 14.62 8.37 -0.56
CA HIS A 76 15.79 7.82 0.09
C HIS A 76 15.94 8.38 1.49
N ASN A 77 16.14 7.48 2.46
CA ASN A 77 16.39 7.83 3.86
C ASN A 77 17.88 7.81 4.21
N ASP A 78 18.72 7.31 3.31
CA ASP A 78 20.17 7.25 3.52
C ASP A 78 20.91 7.46 2.18
N ARG A 79 22.20 7.79 2.28
CA ARG A 79 23.08 7.90 1.10
C ARG A 79 23.28 6.53 0.46
N ILE A 80 23.42 6.51 -0.86
CA ILE A 80 23.84 5.32 -1.59
C ILE A 80 25.27 4.98 -1.20
N ARG A 81 25.52 3.74 -0.76
CA ARG A 81 26.84 3.22 -0.48
C ARG A 81 27.23 2.24 -1.56
N VAL A 82 28.48 2.31 -2.00
CA VAL A 82 28.99 1.42 -3.05
C VAL A 82 30.28 0.80 -2.56
N ASP A 83 30.39 -0.50 -2.80
CA ASP A 83 31.58 -1.30 -2.54
C ASP A 83 31.83 -2.20 -3.76
N GLY A 84 32.82 -1.85 -4.56
CA GLY A 84 33.13 -2.53 -5.82
C GLY A 84 31.95 -2.59 -6.77
N CYS A 85 31.49 -3.79 -7.09
CA CYS A 85 30.35 -4.03 -7.98
C CYS A 85 28.98 -4.04 -7.27
N THR A 86 28.91 -3.76 -5.97
CA THR A 86 27.68 -3.82 -5.19
C THR A 86 27.34 -2.47 -4.56
N ALA A 87 26.12 -2.02 -4.76
CA ALA A 87 25.57 -0.85 -4.10
C ALA A 87 24.49 -1.22 -3.08
N PHE A 88 24.42 -0.45 -2.01
CA PHE A 88 23.38 -0.54 -0.98
C PHE A 88 22.55 0.72 -1.00
N ILE A 89 21.24 0.57 -1.17
CA ILE A 89 20.30 1.68 -1.13
C ILE A 89 19.25 1.43 -0.06
N GLN A 90 18.77 2.50 0.56
CA GLN A 90 17.69 2.46 1.52
C GLN A 90 16.68 3.56 1.19
N TYR A 91 15.43 3.19 1.11
CA TYR A 91 14.37 4.12 0.79
C TYR A 91 13.06 3.76 1.50
N GLN A 92 12.19 4.73 1.55
CA GLN A 92 10.84 4.59 2.04
C GLN A 92 9.88 4.82 0.89
N THR A 93 8.91 3.94 0.76
CA THR A 93 7.82 4.07 -0.20
C THR A 93 6.53 4.26 0.56
N ALA A 94 5.79 5.32 0.26
CA ALA A 94 4.45 5.53 0.78
C ALA A 94 3.44 5.33 -0.34
N LEU A 95 2.44 4.49 -0.07
CA LEU A 95 1.33 4.19 -0.97
C LEU A 95 0.03 4.59 -0.28
N LYS A 96 -0.90 5.14 -1.06
CA LYS A 96 -2.16 5.64 -0.52
C LYS A 96 -3.16 4.48 -0.39
N GLY A 97 -3.59 4.20 0.84
CA GLY A 97 -4.76 3.37 1.14
C GLY A 97 -6.01 4.24 1.35
N SER A 98 -7.14 3.62 1.66
CA SER A 98 -8.42 4.31 1.94
C SER A 98 -8.39 5.11 3.26
N GLY A 99 -7.70 6.24 3.28
CA GLY A 99 -7.61 7.14 4.43
C GLY A 99 -6.36 6.99 5.30
N GLU A 100 -5.58 5.91 5.12
CA GLU A 100 -4.30 5.71 5.82
C GLU A 100 -3.18 5.47 4.79
N ARG A 101 -1.99 6.00 5.08
CA ARG A 101 -0.79 5.72 4.29
C ARG A 101 -0.22 4.38 4.70
N VAL A 102 0.07 3.54 3.71
CA VAL A 102 0.85 2.32 3.91
C VAL A 102 2.30 2.64 3.56
N VAL A 103 3.17 2.55 4.55
CA VAL A 103 4.58 2.91 4.42
C VAL A 103 5.45 1.67 4.51
N PHE A 104 6.37 1.52 3.57
CA PHE A 104 7.37 0.46 3.57
C PHE A 104 8.76 1.06 3.65
N ARG A 105 9.64 0.44 4.47
CA ARG A 105 11.09 0.64 4.40
C ARG A 105 11.69 -0.49 3.60
N THR A 106 12.50 -0.13 2.63
CA THR A 106 13.18 -1.09 1.76
C THR A 106 14.68 -0.84 1.79
N SER A 107 15.44 -1.92 1.87
CA SER A 107 16.87 -1.94 1.65
C SER A 107 17.15 -2.87 0.48
N GLU A 108 17.97 -2.42 -0.47
CA GLU A 108 18.40 -3.24 -1.60
C GLU A 108 19.91 -3.32 -1.64
N ALA A 109 20.42 -4.55 -1.87
CA ALA A 109 21.79 -4.79 -2.30
C ALA A 109 21.75 -5.08 -3.82
N ILE A 110 22.36 -4.18 -4.59
CA ILE A 110 22.31 -4.18 -6.06
C ILE A 110 23.69 -4.52 -6.60
N THR A 111 23.84 -5.66 -7.28
CA THR A 111 25.09 -6.06 -7.92
C THR A 111 25.04 -5.70 -9.40
N VAL A 112 26.06 -4.98 -9.86
CA VAL A 112 26.25 -4.54 -11.24
C VAL A 112 27.32 -5.39 -11.93
N CYS A 113 27.06 -5.78 -13.17
CA CYS A 113 28.00 -6.46 -14.04
C CYS A 113 27.87 -5.87 -15.44
N ASP A 114 29.00 -5.55 -16.08
CA ASP A 114 29.04 -4.99 -17.44
C ASP A 114 28.13 -3.76 -17.66
N GLY A 115 28.01 -2.90 -16.64
CA GLY A 115 27.19 -1.71 -16.70
C GLY A 115 25.68 -1.94 -16.59
N LEU A 116 25.25 -3.14 -16.22
CA LEU A 116 23.86 -3.53 -16.04
C LEU A 116 23.66 -4.18 -14.67
N ILE A 117 22.42 -4.16 -14.17
CA ILE A 117 22.06 -4.77 -12.89
C ILE A 117 21.88 -6.28 -13.06
N LEU A 118 22.81 -7.04 -12.51
CA LEU A 118 22.80 -8.50 -12.53
C LEU A 118 21.96 -9.11 -11.39
N ARG A 119 21.99 -8.50 -10.21
CA ARG A 119 21.26 -9.01 -9.04
C ARG A 119 20.72 -7.88 -8.18
N ILE A 120 19.51 -8.07 -7.70
CA ILE A 120 18.93 -7.26 -6.62
C ILE A 120 18.47 -8.20 -5.51
N ASN A 121 18.90 -7.89 -4.30
CA ASN A 121 18.39 -8.50 -3.08
C ASN A 121 17.57 -7.44 -2.34
N GLU A 122 16.25 -7.56 -2.39
CA GLU A 122 15.32 -6.62 -1.75
C GLU A 122 14.87 -7.14 -0.39
N TYR A 123 15.02 -6.30 0.63
CA TYR A 123 14.56 -6.51 1.99
C TYR A 123 13.56 -5.41 2.35
N ALA A 124 12.28 -5.71 2.33
CA ALA A 124 11.24 -4.75 2.66
C ALA A 124 10.59 -5.06 4.01
N SER A 125 10.15 -4.02 4.72
CA SER A 125 9.40 -4.13 5.96
C SER A 125 8.25 -3.11 5.98
N LEU A 126 7.10 -3.52 6.52
CA LEU A 126 5.96 -2.65 6.74
C LEU A 126 6.22 -1.75 7.95
N VAL A 127 5.98 -0.44 7.81
CA VAL A 127 6.04 0.53 8.90
C VAL A 127 4.63 0.90 9.31
N ARG A 128 4.28 0.64 10.57
CA ARG A 128 3.03 1.11 11.16
C ARG A 128 3.28 2.45 11.87
N GLU A 129 2.54 3.47 11.51
CA GLU A 129 2.59 4.75 12.24
C GLU A 129 1.99 4.53 13.64
N GLY A 130 2.80 4.79 14.69
CA GLY A 130 2.36 4.77 16.09
C GLY A 130 2.75 3.55 16.93
N GLU A 131 3.40 2.51 16.39
CA GLU A 131 3.95 1.42 17.22
C GLU A 131 5.44 1.66 17.53
N PRO A 132 5.86 1.64 18.82
CA PRO A 132 7.27 1.59 19.15
C PRO A 132 7.86 0.28 18.61
N GLN A 133 9.06 0.35 18.03
CA GLN A 133 9.78 -0.78 17.44
C GLN A 133 10.21 -1.80 18.52
N THR A 134 9.27 -2.55 19.05
CA THR A 134 9.60 -3.75 19.84
C THR A 134 9.61 -4.93 18.89
N GLY A 135 10.76 -5.58 18.79
CA GLY A 135 11.09 -6.66 17.86
C GLY A 135 10.13 -7.84 17.89
N ARG A 136 8.97 -7.71 17.27
CA ARG A 136 8.06 -8.81 16.99
C ARG A 136 8.30 -9.30 15.57
N GLN A 137 8.52 -10.61 15.46
CA GLN A 137 8.71 -11.37 14.23
C GLN A 137 7.74 -10.93 13.14
N ALA A 138 8.28 -10.73 11.93
CA ALA A 138 7.48 -10.50 10.73
C ALA A 138 6.38 -11.56 10.60
N PRO A 139 5.12 -11.16 10.37
CA PRO A 139 4.03 -12.10 10.15
C PRO A 139 4.34 -12.99 8.94
N ALA A 140 3.82 -14.20 8.93
CA ALA A 140 4.02 -15.22 7.90
C ALA A 140 3.44 -14.79 6.51
N THR A 141 3.98 -13.72 5.93
CA THR A 141 3.68 -13.23 4.58
C THR A 141 4.13 -14.19 3.49
N SER A 142 5.16 -15.00 3.78
CA SER A 142 5.68 -16.00 2.85
C SER A 142 4.63 -17.02 2.36
N LYS A 143 3.57 -17.25 3.13
CA LYS A 143 2.48 -18.18 2.76
C LYS A 143 1.50 -17.60 1.73
N LEU A 144 1.45 -16.27 1.54
CA LEU A 144 0.50 -15.62 0.63
C LEU A 144 1.15 -15.14 -0.68
N GLY A 145 2.46 -15.21 -0.79
CA GLY A 145 3.20 -14.82 -1.99
C GLY A 145 3.04 -13.34 -2.39
N LEU A 146 2.83 -12.45 -1.39
CA LEU A 146 2.63 -11.01 -1.62
C LEU A 146 3.85 -10.20 -1.22
N SER A 147 4.34 -9.34 -2.10
CA SER A 147 5.35 -8.33 -1.76
C SER A 147 4.76 -7.16 -0.98
N ALA A 148 5.63 -6.40 -0.32
CA ALA A 148 5.27 -5.14 0.29
C ALA A 148 4.61 -4.20 -0.73
N ARG A 149 5.18 -4.08 -1.94
CA ARG A 149 4.62 -3.28 -3.03
C ARG A 149 3.25 -3.79 -3.47
N GLN A 150 3.06 -5.09 -3.63
CA GLN A 150 1.76 -5.67 -3.98
C GLN A 150 0.70 -5.39 -2.91
N LEU A 151 1.05 -5.45 -1.64
CA LEU A 151 0.13 -5.07 -0.55
C LEU A 151 -0.30 -3.60 -0.66
N GLY A 152 0.62 -2.70 -1.04
CA GLY A 152 0.29 -1.30 -1.31
C GLY A 152 -0.69 -1.15 -2.48
N PHE A 153 -0.46 -1.88 -3.59
CA PHE A 153 -1.41 -1.86 -4.71
C PHE A 153 -2.76 -2.42 -4.36
N MET A 154 -2.79 -3.53 -3.61
CA MET A 154 -4.04 -4.08 -3.11
C MET A 154 -4.80 -3.08 -2.24
N ALA A 155 -4.10 -2.35 -1.37
CA ALA A 155 -4.71 -1.30 -0.53
C ALA A 155 -5.33 -0.19 -1.39
N ARG A 156 -4.59 0.26 -2.42
CA ARG A 156 -5.09 1.26 -3.37
C ARG A 156 -6.26 0.74 -4.19
N ASP A 157 -6.13 -0.44 -4.80
CA ASP A 157 -7.17 -1.01 -5.65
C ASP A 157 -8.46 -1.25 -4.86
N LEU A 158 -8.34 -1.64 -3.58
CA LEU A 158 -9.47 -1.75 -2.67
C LEU A 158 -10.11 -0.38 -2.40
N ALA A 159 -9.29 0.65 -2.14
CA ALA A 159 -9.78 2.01 -1.92
C ALA A 159 -10.47 2.59 -3.15
N ASP A 160 -9.87 2.41 -4.34
CA ASP A 160 -10.43 2.84 -5.61
C ASP A 160 -11.75 2.13 -5.91
N TYR A 161 -11.83 0.82 -5.66
CA TYR A 161 -13.06 0.04 -5.79
C TYR A 161 -14.17 0.57 -4.88
N PHE A 162 -13.85 0.84 -3.62
CA PHE A 162 -14.81 1.40 -2.67
C PHE A 162 -15.25 2.81 -3.04
N THR A 163 -14.36 3.65 -3.57
CA THR A 163 -14.67 5.02 -3.98
C THR A 163 -15.53 5.05 -5.24
N ARG A 164 -15.19 4.24 -6.26
CA ARG A 164 -15.85 4.29 -7.57
C ARG A 164 -17.13 3.48 -7.64
N GLN A 165 -17.12 2.28 -7.06
CA GLN A 165 -18.25 1.35 -7.16
C GLN A 165 -19.17 1.39 -5.95
N GLN A 166 -18.72 1.97 -4.83
CA GLN A 166 -19.45 2.10 -3.57
C GLN A 166 -20.11 0.78 -3.11
N PRO A 167 -19.38 -0.36 -3.12
CA PRO A 167 -19.96 -1.67 -2.82
C PRO A 167 -20.52 -1.75 -1.40
N PHE A 168 -20.09 -0.87 -0.52
CA PHE A 168 -20.55 -0.78 0.88
C PHE A 168 -22.03 -0.39 1.00
N LEU A 169 -22.66 0.13 -0.07
CA LEU A 169 -24.11 0.43 -0.09
C LEU A 169 -24.96 -0.85 -0.13
N ASP A 170 -24.38 -1.98 -0.57
CA ASP A 170 -25.04 -3.28 -0.47
C ASP A 170 -25.00 -3.78 0.98
N PRO A 171 -26.14 -3.96 1.67
CA PRO A 171 -26.19 -4.45 3.04
C PRO A 171 -25.63 -5.87 3.19
N GLU A 172 -25.68 -6.68 2.11
CA GLU A 172 -25.20 -8.06 2.06
C GLU A 172 -23.74 -8.17 1.56
N LEU A 173 -23.00 -7.07 1.54
CA LEU A 173 -21.59 -7.08 1.12
C LEU A 173 -20.75 -7.97 2.04
N ASP A 174 -20.05 -8.91 1.43
CA ASP A 174 -19.10 -9.80 2.09
C ASP A 174 -17.71 -9.75 1.45
N LEU A 175 -16.74 -10.38 2.11
CA LEU A 175 -15.36 -10.42 1.63
C LEU A 175 -15.21 -11.25 0.34
N ALA A 176 -16.10 -12.21 0.09
CA ALA A 176 -16.05 -13.04 -1.11
C ALA A 176 -16.45 -12.24 -2.36
N ARG A 177 -17.45 -11.36 -2.24
CA ARG A 177 -17.85 -10.46 -3.32
C ARG A 177 -16.75 -9.48 -3.69
N ILE A 178 -16.07 -8.92 -2.70
CA ILE A 178 -14.91 -8.05 -2.95
C ILE A 178 -13.77 -8.84 -3.61
N ALA A 179 -13.49 -10.03 -3.14
CA ALA A 179 -12.47 -10.91 -3.72
C ALA A 179 -12.75 -11.18 -5.21
N SER A 180 -14.00 -11.51 -5.55
CA SER A 180 -14.42 -11.73 -6.92
C SER A 180 -14.30 -10.47 -7.80
N ALA A 181 -14.68 -9.30 -7.26
CA ALA A 181 -14.67 -8.03 -8.00
C ALA A 181 -13.26 -7.46 -8.21
N THR A 182 -12.33 -7.68 -7.28
CA THR A 182 -10.98 -7.13 -7.32
C THR A 182 -9.95 -8.09 -7.89
N GLY A 183 -10.29 -9.37 -8.07
CA GLY A 183 -9.37 -10.42 -8.52
C GLY A 183 -8.40 -10.92 -7.45
N TYR A 184 -8.51 -10.43 -6.20
CA TYR A 184 -7.71 -10.89 -5.07
C TYR A 184 -8.38 -12.05 -4.34
N SER A 185 -7.57 -12.92 -3.70
CA SER A 185 -8.15 -13.98 -2.87
C SER A 185 -8.69 -13.43 -1.53
N ARG A 186 -9.66 -14.13 -0.93
CA ARG A 186 -10.18 -13.79 0.41
C ARG A 186 -9.06 -13.73 1.46
N ASN A 187 -8.09 -14.63 1.38
CA ASN A 187 -6.95 -14.67 2.31
C ASN A 187 -6.06 -13.44 2.16
N GLN A 188 -5.79 -13.01 0.92
CA GLN A 188 -5.03 -11.79 0.64
C GLN A 188 -5.73 -10.54 1.16
N LEU A 189 -7.03 -10.40 0.90
CA LEU A 189 -7.82 -9.27 1.40
C LEU A 189 -7.92 -9.28 2.94
N SER A 190 -8.13 -10.44 3.54
CA SER A 190 -8.15 -10.59 5.00
C SER A 190 -6.80 -10.20 5.61
N TYR A 191 -5.71 -10.63 5.01
CA TYR A 191 -4.36 -10.25 5.43
C TYR A 191 -4.14 -8.72 5.28
N LEU A 192 -4.49 -8.15 4.12
CA LEU A 192 -4.40 -6.72 3.89
C LEU A 192 -5.14 -5.93 4.97
N LEU A 193 -6.42 -6.27 5.22
CA LEU A 193 -7.24 -5.54 6.18
C LEU A 193 -6.71 -5.68 7.61
N ASN A 194 -6.45 -6.90 8.07
CA ASN A 194 -6.11 -7.14 9.48
C ASN A 194 -4.64 -6.83 9.79
N GLN A 195 -3.71 -7.16 8.89
CA GLN A 195 -2.27 -7.06 9.17
C GLN A 195 -1.66 -5.77 8.63
N VAL A 196 -2.15 -5.26 7.50
CA VAL A 196 -1.61 -4.05 6.87
C VAL A 196 -2.38 -2.81 7.32
N LEU A 197 -3.72 -2.82 7.16
CA LEU A 197 -4.58 -1.69 7.51
C LEU A 197 -5.03 -1.68 9.00
N GLY A 198 -4.71 -2.72 9.76
CA GLY A 198 -4.98 -2.79 11.19
C GLY A 198 -6.47 -2.83 11.58
N GLN A 199 -7.35 -3.21 10.64
CA GLN A 199 -8.79 -3.22 10.88
C GLN A 199 -9.49 -4.44 10.29
N SER A 200 -10.59 -4.87 10.90
CA SER A 200 -11.41 -5.95 10.35
C SER A 200 -12.19 -5.50 9.12
N PHE A 201 -12.60 -6.47 8.28
CA PHE A 201 -13.48 -6.21 7.14
C PHE A 201 -14.76 -5.45 7.55
N TYR A 202 -15.39 -5.87 8.63
CA TYR A 202 -16.57 -5.21 9.16
C TYR A 202 -16.32 -3.74 9.50
N ARG A 203 -15.18 -3.44 10.15
CA ARG A 203 -14.80 -2.07 10.50
C ARG A 203 -14.54 -1.22 9.26
N TYR A 204 -13.86 -1.78 8.25
CA TYR A 204 -13.58 -1.10 6.99
C TYR A 204 -14.87 -0.70 6.25
N VAL A 205 -15.81 -1.65 6.11
CA VAL A 205 -17.12 -1.39 5.47
C VAL A 205 -17.94 -0.39 6.27
N THR A 206 -17.99 -0.56 7.60
CA THR A 206 -18.75 0.35 8.48
C THR A 206 -18.23 1.79 8.37
N GLN A 207 -16.91 1.96 8.30
CA GLN A 207 -16.28 3.27 8.13
C GLN A 207 -16.67 3.93 6.79
N ALA A 208 -16.66 3.16 5.70
CA ALA A 208 -17.07 3.65 4.38
C ALA A 208 -18.56 4.08 4.38
N ARG A 209 -19.44 3.29 4.99
CA ARG A 209 -20.86 3.61 5.17
C ARG A 209 -21.08 4.89 5.97
N LEU A 210 -20.32 5.06 7.06
CA LEU A 210 -20.41 6.25 7.90
C LEU A 210 -19.92 7.51 7.17
N ASN A 211 -18.81 7.44 6.46
CA ASN A 211 -18.29 8.58 5.69
C ASN A 211 -19.33 9.03 4.64
N TYR A 212 -19.87 8.10 3.87
CA TYR A 212 -20.92 8.37 2.90
C TYR A 212 -22.17 8.99 3.54
N LEU A 213 -22.60 8.46 4.68
CA LEU A 213 -23.76 8.97 5.41
C LEU A 213 -23.51 10.40 5.94
N LEU A 214 -22.34 10.68 6.50
CA LEU A 214 -21.99 12.00 7.04
C LEU A 214 -22.01 13.08 5.96
N GLU A 215 -21.53 12.78 4.75
CA GLU A 215 -21.60 13.69 3.61
C GLU A 215 -23.06 14.02 3.24
N ARG A 216 -23.93 12.99 3.20
CA ARG A 216 -25.33 13.17 2.88
C ARG A 216 -26.13 13.89 3.98
N LEU A 217 -25.83 13.60 5.23
CA LEU A 217 -26.43 14.31 6.36
C LEU A 217 -26.04 15.81 6.34
N ALA A 218 -24.79 16.11 6.03
CA ALA A 218 -24.33 17.50 5.91
C ALA A 218 -25.03 18.24 4.76
N ALA A 219 -25.30 17.57 3.63
CA ALA A 219 -25.98 18.15 2.48
C ALA A 219 -27.49 18.40 2.70
N GLN A 220 -28.18 17.55 3.49
CA GLN A 220 -29.63 17.65 3.69
C GLN A 220 -30.05 18.50 4.91
N GLY A 221 -29.13 18.80 5.83
CA GLY A 221 -29.39 19.67 6.98
C GLY A 221 -30.23 19.04 8.09
N GLU A 222 -30.84 19.89 8.95
CA GLU A 222 -31.48 19.47 10.22
C GLU A 222 -32.64 18.49 10.06
N ASN A 223 -33.34 18.51 8.94
CA ASN A 223 -34.53 17.67 8.68
C ASN A 223 -34.21 16.38 7.93
N ALA A 224 -32.91 15.99 7.87
CA ALA A 224 -32.49 14.78 7.18
C ALA A 224 -33.18 13.52 7.74
N PRO A 225 -33.74 12.65 6.89
CA PRO A 225 -34.36 11.40 7.31
C PRO A 225 -33.30 10.36 7.69
N ILE A 226 -32.75 10.47 8.91
CA ILE A 226 -31.58 9.74 9.40
C ILE A 226 -31.66 8.23 9.11
N ASP A 227 -32.80 7.59 9.48
CA ASP A 227 -32.95 6.14 9.37
C ASP A 227 -33.03 5.69 7.89
N ALA A 228 -33.69 6.47 7.03
CA ALA A 228 -33.73 6.20 5.59
C ALA A 228 -32.35 6.36 4.96
N LEU A 229 -31.59 7.38 5.35
CA LEU A 229 -30.23 7.58 4.89
C LEU A 229 -29.28 6.48 5.38
N ALA A 230 -29.45 6.02 6.62
CA ALA A 230 -28.68 4.90 7.14
C ALA A 230 -28.96 3.60 6.37
N ALA A 231 -30.23 3.32 6.05
CA ALA A 231 -30.59 2.18 5.22
C ALA A 231 -30.00 2.29 3.80
N SER A 232 -30.07 3.48 3.17
CA SER A 232 -29.47 3.71 1.85
C SER A 232 -27.95 3.66 1.85
N ALA A 233 -27.31 3.86 3.00
CA ALA A 233 -25.87 3.69 3.19
C ALA A 233 -25.47 2.22 3.44
N GLY A 234 -26.39 1.27 3.37
CA GLY A 234 -26.16 -0.16 3.50
C GLY A 234 -26.22 -0.72 4.93
N PHE A 235 -26.72 0.06 5.90
CA PHE A 235 -26.97 -0.48 7.24
C PHE A 235 -28.28 -1.28 7.30
N ASN A 236 -28.18 -2.59 7.61
CA ASN A 236 -29.35 -3.48 7.79
C ASN A 236 -29.92 -3.46 9.21
N SER A 237 -29.31 -2.72 10.14
CA SER A 237 -29.78 -2.63 11.52
C SER A 237 -29.62 -1.21 12.04
N THR A 238 -30.73 -0.60 12.43
CA THR A 238 -30.77 0.72 13.08
C THR A 238 -29.89 0.74 14.35
N SER A 239 -29.98 -0.31 15.16
CA SER A 239 -29.16 -0.40 16.39
C SER A 239 -27.66 -0.44 16.10
N ALA A 240 -27.23 -1.23 15.08
CA ALA A 240 -25.84 -1.29 14.66
C ALA A 240 -25.36 0.06 14.11
N PHE A 241 -26.19 0.73 13.32
CA PHE A 241 -25.93 2.07 12.82
C PHE A 241 -25.69 3.08 13.96
N TYR A 242 -26.66 3.23 14.89
CA TYR A 242 -26.54 4.21 15.99
C TYR A 242 -25.29 3.94 16.86
N LYS A 243 -24.97 2.67 17.12
CA LYS A 243 -23.75 2.27 17.85
C LYS A 243 -22.49 2.69 17.09
N ALA A 244 -22.41 2.38 15.81
CA ALA A 244 -21.28 2.72 14.95
C ALA A 244 -21.12 4.24 14.82
N PHE A 245 -22.22 4.98 14.60
CA PHE A 245 -22.21 6.43 14.48
C PHE A 245 -21.69 7.10 15.74
N ARG A 246 -22.22 6.71 16.92
CA ARG A 246 -21.75 7.26 18.20
C ARG A 246 -20.28 6.94 18.47
N SER A 247 -19.84 5.73 18.14
CA SER A 247 -18.43 5.33 18.29
C SER A 247 -17.50 6.17 17.40
N HIS A 248 -17.98 6.56 16.22
CA HIS A 248 -17.19 7.33 15.25
C HIS A 248 -17.19 8.84 15.50
N THR A 249 -18.35 9.41 15.85
CA THR A 249 -18.54 10.86 15.96
C THR A 249 -18.56 11.38 17.40
N GLY A 250 -18.63 10.49 18.38
CA GLY A 250 -18.79 10.83 19.81
C GLY A 250 -20.19 11.25 20.23
N CYS A 251 -21.16 11.41 19.30
CA CYS A 251 -22.51 11.87 19.59
C CYS A 251 -23.60 11.14 18.78
N THR A 252 -24.85 11.43 19.04
CA THR A 252 -25.96 10.88 18.25
C THR A 252 -26.09 11.60 16.90
N PRO A 253 -26.64 10.94 15.86
CA PRO A 253 -26.85 11.58 14.55
C PRO A 253 -27.62 12.90 14.63
N LYS A 254 -28.66 12.96 15.47
CA LYS A 254 -29.47 14.17 15.67
C LYS A 254 -28.66 15.31 16.33
N ALA A 255 -27.81 14.99 17.33
CA ALA A 255 -26.93 15.96 17.96
C ALA A 255 -25.84 16.46 16.99
N TRP A 256 -25.30 15.56 16.17
CA TRP A 256 -24.32 15.89 15.15
C TRP A 256 -24.90 16.85 14.09
N LEU A 257 -26.12 16.59 13.56
CA LEU A 257 -26.80 17.49 12.62
C LEU A 257 -27.01 18.87 13.19
N LYS A 258 -27.51 18.98 14.42
CA LYS A 258 -27.75 20.28 15.08
C LYS A 258 -26.44 21.07 15.23
N ALA A 259 -25.34 20.42 15.60
CA ALA A 259 -24.04 21.07 15.75
C ALA A 259 -23.47 21.55 14.40
N ASN A 260 -23.60 20.76 13.33
CA ASN A 260 -23.07 21.13 12.00
C ASN A 260 -23.91 22.20 11.31
N CYS A 261 -25.23 22.17 11.43
CA CYS A 261 -26.09 23.22 10.90
C CYS A 261 -25.87 24.56 11.59
N ALA A 262 -25.57 24.56 12.90
CA ALA A 262 -25.21 25.78 13.63
C ALA A 262 -23.87 26.37 13.16
N ARG A 263 -22.90 25.54 12.75
CA ARG A 263 -21.61 25.99 12.20
C ARG A 263 -21.74 26.55 10.78
N ALA A 264 -22.61 25.98 9.93
CA ALA A 264 -22.84 26.44 8.56
C ALA A 264 -23.60 27.79 8.47
N ARG A 265 -24.22 28.22 9.55
CA ARG A 265 -24.95 29.51 9.65
C ARG A 265 -24.09 30.66 10.19
N ARG A 266 -22.84 30.39 10.58
CA ARG A 266 -21.86 31.42 11.03
C ARG A 266 -20.85 31.70 9.93
#